data_a2f8d180f91e264e80056517dd0714e7
#
_entry.id   a2f8d180f91e264e80056517dd0714e7
#
_cell.length_a   1.000
_cell.length_b   1.000
_cell.length_c   1.000
_cell.angle_alpha   90.00
_cell.angle_beta   90.00
_cell.angle_gamma   90.00
#
_symmetry.space_group_name_H-M   'P 1'
#
loop_
_entity.id
_entity.type
_entity.pdbx_description
1 polymer ?
#
loop_
_entity_poly.entity_id
_entity_poly.type
_entity_poly.pdbx_seq_one_letter_code
_entity_poly.pdbx_strand_id
1 'polypeptide(L)'
;MSRRTVNNWKPIKGQPLTELDKKILYIQNKGHLVPTRKLIKTPEQIEGIRRSSVINTGLLDLIQKEIKEGMSTAAIDKLVYDYTVGHGAIPAPLNYEGFPKSVCTSINEVVCHGIPSEKEILRDGDIINVDAVSYTHLTLPT
;
A
#
# COMPACT_ATOMS: atom_id res chain seq x y z
N MET A 1 -20.59 -7.56 27.20
CA MET A 1 -19.47 -7.56 26.25
C MET A 1 -18.70 -6.27 26.45
N SER A 2 -17.50 -6.35 27.01
CA SER A 2 -16.62 -5.18 27.24
C SER A 2 -16.19 -4.64 25.89
N ARG A 3 -16.58 -3.39 25.58
CA ARG A 3 -16.01 -2.64 24.45
C ARG A 3 -14.53 -2.43 24.75
N ARG A 4 -13.65 -3.26 24.17
CA ARG A 4 -12.22 -2.97 24.16
C ARG A 4 -12.09 -1.61 23.49
N THR A 5 -11.73 -0.59 24.27
CA THR A 5 -11.30 0.73 23.80
C THR A 5 -9.96 0.55 23.11
N VAL A 6 -10.00 0.08 21.86
CA VAL A 6 -8.87 0.06 20.96
C VAL A 6 -8.73 1.49 20.46
N ASN A 7 -7.62 2.13 20.79
CA ASN A 7 -7.18 3.47 20.38
C ASN A 7 -7.54 4.60 21.35
N ASN A 8 -6.71 4.76 22.36
CA ASN A 8 -6.70 5.97 23.17
C ASN A 8 -5.55 6.86 22.71
N TRP A 9 -5.89 8.04 22.20
CA TRP A 9 -4.90 9.09 22.02
C TRP A 9 -4.40 9.52 23.40
N LYS A 10 -3.08 9.48 23.61
CA LYS A 10 -2.46 9.93 24.85
C LYS A 10 -1.52 11.09 24.53
N PRO A 11 -1.69 12.26 25.14
CA PRO A 11 -0.72 13.35 25.07
C PRO A 11 0.66 12.90 25.54
N ILE A 12 1.70 13.57 25.07
CA ILE A 12 3.06 13.31 25.54
C ILE A 12 3.17 13.86 26.97
N LYS A 13 3.53 12.98 27.91
CA LYS A 13 3.66 13.36 29.33
C LYS A 13 4.73 14.45 29.49
N GLY A 14 4.37 15.53 30.18
CA GLY A 14 5.30 16.64 30.43
C GLY A 14 5.40 17.67 29.30
N GLN A 15 4.63 17.53 28.23
CA GLN A 15 4.57 18.51 27.15
C GLN A 15 3.19 19.20 27.09
N PRO A 16 3.12 20.49 26.70
CA PRO A 16 1.84 21.15 26.46
C PRO A 16 1.08 20.48 25.32
N LEU A 17 -0.25 20.52 25.39
CA LEU A 17 -1.11 19.99 24.33
C LEU A 17 -0.95 20.80 23.04
N THR A 18 -0.60 20.11 21.96
CA THR A 18 -0.63 20.69 20.62
C THR A 18 -2.06 20.89 20.13
N GLU A 19 -2.27 21.67 19.10
CA GLU A 19 -3.60 21.83 18.46
C GLU A 19 -4.14 20.49 17.96
N LEU A 20 -3.27 19.62 17.47
CA LEU A 20 -3.64 18.25 17.09
C LEU A 20 -4.13 17.44 18.30
N ASP A 21 -3.44 17.51 19.43
CA ASP A 21 -3.85 16.84 20.65
C ASP A 21 -5.25 17.30 21.11
N LYS A 22 -5.48 18.60 21.13
CA LYS A 22 -6.77 19.18 21.51
C LYS A 22 -7.90 18.67 20.62
N LYS A 23 -7.68 18.68 19.29
CA LYS A 23 -8.67 18.22 18.30
C LYS A 23 -8.99 16.73 18.47
N ILE A 24 -7.96 15.89 18.62
CA ILE A 24 -8.15 14.44 18.73
C ILE A 24 -8.83 14.09 20.05
N LEU A 25 -8.41 14.71 21.18
CA LEU A 25 -9.03 14.50 22.48
C LEU A 25 -10.51 14.93 22.47
N TYR A 26 -10.84 16.04 21.81
CA TYR A 26 -12.23 16.46 21.64
C TYR A 26 -13.08 15.41 20.93
N ILE A 27 -12.56 14.82 19.84
CA ILE A 27 -13.25 13.77 19.08
C ILE A 27 -13.36 12.49 19.92
N GLN A 28 -12.29 12.10 20.63
CA GLN A 28 -12.26 10.94 21.51
C GLN A 28 -13.28 11.07 22.66
N ASN A 29 -13.38 12.25 23.28
CA ASN A 29 -14.33 12.51 24.35
C ASN A 29 -15.80 12.45 23.89
N LYS A 30 -16.04 12.59 22.59
CA LYS A 30 -17.37 12.37 21.99
C LYS A 30 -17.66 10.88 21.70
N GLY A 31 -16.76 9.98 22.07
CA GLY A 31 -16.93 8.54 21.88
C GLY A 31 -16.53 8.00 20.50
N HIS A 32 -15.92 8.83 19.66
CA HIS A 32 -15.41 8.37 18.37
C HIS A 32 -14.07 7.64 18.51
N LEU A 33 -13.83 6.69 17.61
CA LEU A 33 -12.51 6.06 17.45
C LEU A 33 -11.52 7.09 16.93
N VAL A 34 -10.33 7.11 17.54
CA VAL A 34 -9.25 8.02 17.14
C VAL A 34 -7.96 7.24 16.89
N PRO A 35 -7.08 7.72 16.00
CA PRO A 35 -5.80 7.07 15.74
C PRO A 35 -4.90 7.09 16.97
N THR A 36 -3.95 6.14 17.05
CA THR A 36 -2.86 6.19 18.02
C THR A 36 -1.72 7.06 17.50
N ARG A 37 -0.86 7.57 18.41
CA ARG A 37 0.36 8.32 18.02
C ARG A 37 1.31 7.51 17.13
N LYS A 38 1.26 6.19 17.16
CA LYS A 38 2.07 5.33 16.29
C LYS A 38 1.80 5.56 14.78
N LEU A 39 0.63 6.13 14.44
CA LEU A 39 0.30 6.46 13.04
C LEU A 39 0.90 7.79 12.58
N ILE A 40 1.42 8.63 13.50
CA ILE A 40 2.11 9.87 13.13
C ILE A 40 3.51 9.50 12.66
N LYS A 41 3.80 9.85 11.42
CA LYS A 41 5.09 9.58 10.80
C LYS A 41 6.11 10.66 11.16
N THR A 42 7.37 10.27 11.35
CA THR A 42 8.49 11.21 11.48
C THR A 42 8.84 11.84 10.13
N PRO A 43 9.59 12.95 10.10
CA PRO A 43 10.08 13.51 8.84
C PRO A 43 10.86 12.51 7.98
N GLU A 44 11.69 11.66 8.59
CA GLU A 44 12.47 10.62 7.92
C GLU A 44 11.56 9.55 7.29
N GLN A 45 10.50 9.15 8.01
CA GLN A 45 9.50 8.21 7.49
C GLN A 45 8.72 8.81 6.34
N ILE A 46 8.36 10.12 6.42
CA ILE A 46 7.69 10.83 5.34
C ILE A 46 8.58 10.88 4.10
N GLU A 47 9.87 11.17 4.26
CA GLU A 47 10.81 11.19 3.15
C GLU A 47 10.99 9.81 2.51
N GLY A 48 11.02 8.77 3.31
CA GLY A 48 11.02 7.41 2.80
C GLY A 48 9.75 7.07 2.00
N ILE A 49 8.57 7.50 2.45
CA ILE A 49 7.31 7.33 1.71
C ILE A 49 7.39 8.08 0.37
N ARG A 50 7.96 9.28 0.33
CA ARG A 50 8.15 10.04 -0.91
C ARG A 50 9.02 9.30 -1.91
N ARG A 51 10.17 8.75 -1.47
CA ARG A 51 11.03 7.93 -2.33
C ARG A 51 10.31 6.72 -2.90
N SER A 52 9.58 6.00 -2.05
CA SER A 52 8.76 4.86 -2.46
C SER A 52 7.69 5.26 -3.47
N SER A 53 7.05 6.42 -3.27
CA SER A 53 6.03 6.95 -4.18
C SER A 53 6.57 7.27 -5.58
N VAL A 54 7.80 7.80 -5.67
CA VAL A 54 8.45 8.05 -6.97
C VAL A 54 8.67 6.75 -7.74
N ILE A 55 9.15 5.70 -7.06
CA ILE A 55 9.34 4.39 -7.67
C ILE A 55 7.99 3.83 -8.12
N ASN A 56 6.98 3.90 -7.27
CA ASN A 56 5.66 3.34 -7.57
C ASN A 56 4.96 4.07 -8.72
N THR A 57 5.09 5.39 -8.80
CA THR A 57 4.55 6.19 -9.91
C THR A 57 5.25 5.82 -11.23
N GLY A 58 6.58 5.74 -11.24
CA GLY A 58 7.34 5.33 -12.43
C GLY A 58 7.02 3.89 -12.86
N LEU A 59 6.73 3.00 -11.92
CA LEU A 59 6.26 1.65 -12.21
C LEU A 59 4.90 1.67 -12.93
N LEU A 60 3.94 2.45 -12.44
CA LEU A 60 2.62 2.56 -13.08
C LEU A 60 2.72 3.16 -14.49
N ASP A 61 3.58 4.17 -14.68
CA ASP A 61 3.86 4.73 -16.00
C ASP A 61 4.48 3.69 -16.96
N LEU A 62 5.36 2.82 -16.45
CA LEU A 62 5.94 1.71 -17.22
C LEU A 62 4.86 0.71 -17.61
N ILE A 63 4.03 0.28 -16.67
CA ILE A 63 2.93 -0.66 -16.93
C ILE A 63 2.00 -0.10 -18.01
N GLN A 64 1.63 1.17 -17.91
CA GLN A 64 0.78 1.84 -18.90
C GLN A 64 1.35 1.78 -20.33
N LYS A 65 2.68 1.83 -20.46
CA LYS A 65 3.36 1.76 -21.76
C LYS A 65 3.47 0.34 -22.31
N GLU A 66 3.68 -0.62 -21.42
CA GLU A 66 4.02 -2.00 -21.80
C GLU A 66 2.81 -2.91 -21.92
N ILE A 67 1.71 -2.58 -21.25
CA ILE A 67 0.50 -3.39 -21.23
C ILE A 67 -0.14 -3.43 -22.62
N LYS A 68 -0.48 -4.66 -23.07
CA LYS A 68 -1.08 -4.87 -24.40
C LYS A 68 -1.84 -6.18 -24.45
N GLU A 69 -2.72 -6.29 -25.43
CA GLU A 69 -3.37 -7.54 -25.79
C GLU A 69 -2.35 -8.69 -25.98
N GLY A 70 -2.72 -9.88 -25.56
CA GLY A 70 -1.87 -11.07 -25.59
C GLY A 70 -0.86 -11.19 -24.46
N MET A 71 -0.72 -10.17 -23.60
CA MET A 71 0.17 -10.23 -22.45
C MET A 71 -0.46 -11.05 -21.32
N SER A 72 0.30 -11.97 -20.71
CA SER A 72 -0.16 -12.66 -19.51
C SER A 72 -0.06 -11.77 -18.26
N THR A 73 -0.92 -12.01 -17.28
CA THR A 73 -0.81 -11.30 -16.00
C THR A 73 0.47 -11.68 -15.26
N ALA A 74 1.04 -12.87 -15.49
CA ALA A 74 2.37 -13.24 -14.98
C ALA A 74 3.49 -12.40 -15.61
N ALA A 75 3.36 -11.98 -16.88
CA ALA A 75 4.32 -11.07 -17.50
C ALA A 75 4.27 -9.67 -16.87
N ILE A 76 3.08 -9.21 -16.47
CA ILE A 76 2.92 -7.97 -15.69
C ILE A 76 3.62 -8.12 -14.32
N ASP A 77 3.41 -9.22 -13.62
CA ASP A 77 4.07 -9.52 -12.35
C ASP A 77 5.60 -9.47 -12.47
N LYS A 78 6.15 -10.09 -13.52
CA LYS A 78 7.58 -10.05 -13.78
C LYS A 78 8.09 -8.62 -14.02
N LEU A 79 7.36 -7.83 -14.80
CA LEU A 79 7.69 -6.43 -15.06
C LEU A 79 7.72 -5.62 -13.76
N VAL A 80 6.72 -5.80 -12.90
CA VAL A 80 6.63 -5.15 -11.58
C VAL A 80 7.80 -5.55 -10.68
N TYR A 81 8.12 -6.83 -10.62
CA TYR A 81 9.23 -7.34 -9.83
C TYR A 81 10.56 -6.75 -10.29
N ASP A 82 10.88 -6.88 -11.58
CA ASP A 82 12.15 -6.44 -12.14
C ASP A 82 12.35 -4.93 -11.96
N TYR A 83 11.33 -4.13 -12.22
CA TYR A 83 11.38 -2.69 -12.03
C TYR A 83 11.59 -2.31 -10.57
N THR A 84 10.80 -2.88 -9.67
CA THR A 84 10.84 -2.53 -8.24
C THR A 84 12.19 -2.89 -7.62
N VAL A 85 12.67 -4.10 -7.87
CA VAL A 85 13.98 -4.58 -7.36
C VAL A 85 15.14 -3.80 -8.00
N GLY A 86 15.06 -3.52 -9.30
CA GLY A 86 16.05 -2.71 -10.01
C GLY A 86 16.21 -1.29 -9.46
N HIS A 87 15.16 -0.75 -8.80
CA HIS A 87 15.20 0.55 -8.11
C HIS A 87 15.51 0.43 -6.61
N GLY A 88 15.96 -0.73 -6.13
CA GLY A 88 16.33 -0.94 -4.73
C GLY A 88 15.15 -0.96 -3.76
N ALA A 89 13.96 -1.29 -4.25
CA ALA A 89 12.75 -1.44 -3.46
C ALA A 89 12.26 -2.90 -3.44
N ILE A 90 11.30 -3.20 -2.60
CA ILE A 90 10.68 -4.52 -2.47
C ILE A 90 9.20 -4.40 -2.80
N PRO A 91 8.64 -5.25 -3.68
CA PRO A 91 7.20 -5.33 -3.89
C PRO A 91 6.49 -5.72 -2.59
N ALA A 92 5.55 -4.88 -2.13
CA ALA A 92 4.88 -5.10 -0.85
C ALA A 92 4.01 -6.36 -0.79
N PRO A 93 3.30 -6.76 -1.86
CA PRO A 93 2.50 -7.97 -1.83
C PRO A 93 3.31 -9.25 -1.72
N LEU A 94 4.57 -9.23 -2.19
CA LEU A 94 5.40 -10.45 -2.26
C LEU A 94 5.64 -11.05 -0.86
N ASN A 95 5.18 -12.28 -0.69
CA ASN A 95 5.23 -13.04 0.58
C ASN A 95 4.40 -12.47 1.74
N TYR A 96 3.60 -11.41 1.49
CA TYR A 96 2.69 -10.91 2.50
C TYR A 96 1.56 -11.92 2.72
N GLU A 97 1.42 -12.43 3.95
CA GLU A 97 0.43 -13.47 4.33
C GLU A 97 0.39 -14.67 3.37
N GLY A 98 1.53 -15.01 2.76
CA GLY A 98 1.65 -16.11 1.81
C GLY A 98 1.27 -15.77 0.36
N PHE A 99 1.02 -14.50 0.03
CA PHE A 99 0.77 -14.09 -1.35
C PHE A 99 2.01 -14.30 -2.23
N PRO A 100 1.91 -15.05 -3.35
CA PRO A 100 3.08 -15.57 -4.04
C PRO A 100 3.65 -14.64 -5.13
N LYS A 101 3.08 -13.45 -5.30
CA LYS A 101 3.35 -12.56 -6.42
C LYS A 101 3.70 -11.14 -5.98
N SER A 102 4.25 -10.34 -6.89
CA SER A 102 4.73 -8.97 -6.62
C SER A 102 3.65 -7.90 -6.77
N VAL A 103 2.53 -8.25 -7.38
CA VAL A 103 1.43 -7.36 -7.72
C VAL A 103 0.12 -8.14 -7.71
N CYS A 104 -1.00 -7.46 -7.46
CA CYS A 104 -2.30 -8.04 -7.75
C CYS A 104 -2.78 -7.57 -9.13
N THR A 105 -3.29 -8.51 -9.93
CA THR A 105 -3.88 -8.23 -11.25
C THR A 105 -5.30 -8.77 -11.28
N SER A 106 -6.27 -7.87 -11.45
CA SER A 106 -7.68 -8.22 -11.38
C SER A 106 -8.38 -7.81 -12.67
N ILE A 107 -8.81 -8.79 -13.47
CA ILE A 107 -9.41 -8.58 -14.78
C ILE A 107 -10.93 -8.71 -14.68
N ASN A 108 -11.63 -7.79 -15.30
CA ASN A 108 -13.09 -7.76 -15.47
C ASN A 108 -13.85 -7.95 -14.15
N GLU A 109 -14.48 -9.12 -13.93
CA GLU A 109 -15.28 -9.43 -12.74
C GLU A 109 -14.46 -9.68 -11.47
N VAL A 110 -13.15 -9.83 -11.56
CA VAL A 110 -12.28 -9.97 -10.40
C VAL A 110 -12.12 -8.63 -9.70
N VAL A 111 -12.74 -8.46 -8.54
CA VAL A 111 -12.81 -7.17 -7.84
C VAL A 111 -11.46 -6.71 -7.30
N CYS A 112 -10.69 -7.62 -6.67
CA CYS A 112 -9.37 -7.32 -6.11
C CYS A 112 -8.57 -8.60 -5.85
N HIS A 113 -7.28 -8.45 -5.53
CA HIS A 113 -6.35 -9.50 -5.13
C HIS A 113 -6.21 -10.65 -6.14
N GLY A 114 -6.46 -10.40 -7.43
CA GLY A 114 -6.20 -11.37 -8.49
C GLY A 114 -4.72 -11.79 -8.48
N ILE A 115 -4.47 -13.11 -8.58
CA ILE A 115 -3.10 -13.66 -8.55
C ILE A 115 -2.59 -13.79 -9.97
N PRO A 116 -1.51 -13.10 -10.34
CA PRO A 116 -0.91 -13.19 -11.68
C PRO A 116 -0.62 -14.63 -12.12
N SER A 117 -1.05 -14.96 -13.36
CA SER A 117 -0.98 -16.30 -13.94
C SER A 117 -0.54 -16.28 -15.40
N GLU A 118 0.21 -17.28 -15.82
CA GLU A 118 0.55 -17.50 -17.25
C GLU A 118 -0.68 -17.86 -18.11
N LYS A 119 -1.74 -18.35 -17.49
CA LYS A 119 -2.98 -18.77 -18.18
C LYS A 119 -3.96 -17.63 -18.39
N GLU A 120 -3.77 -16.52 -17.70
CA GLU A 120 -4.64 -15.37 -17.73
C GLU A 120 -4.08 -14.33 -18.69
N ILE A 121 -4.62 -14.31 -19.89
CA ILE A 121 -4.13 -13.51 -21.03
C ILE A 121 -5.07 -12.35 -21.27
N LEU A 122 -4.53 -11.15 -21.35
CA LEU A 122 -5.28 -9.93 -21.69
C LEU A 122 -5.82 -9.97 -23.10
N ARG A 123 -7.06 -9.53 -23.26
CA ARG A 123 -7.75 -9.41 -24.55
C ARG A 123 -8.13 -7.96 -24.81
N ASP A 124 -8.31 -7.61 -26.06
CA ASP A 124 -8.86 -6.29 -26.40
C ASP A 124 -10.25 -6.10 -25.76
N GLY A 125 -10.44 -4.95 -25.12
CA GLY A 125 -11.67 -4.63 -24.37
C GLY A 125 -11.68 -5.07 -22.90
N ASP A 126 -10.67 -5.81 -22.41
CA ASP A 126 -10.56 -6.13 -20.98
C ASP A 126 -10.29 -4.87 -20.14
N ILE A 127 -10.90 -4.83 -18.97
CA ILE A 127 -10.57 -3.88 -17.91
C ILE A 127 -9.67 -4.61 -16.92
N ILE A 128 -8.51 -4.03 -16.59
CA ILE A 128 -7.60 -4.59 -15.58
C ILE A 128 -7.30 -3.57 -14.50
N ASN A 129 -7.38 -4.01 -13.24
CA ASN A 129 -6.80 -3.31 -12.10
C ASN A 129 -5.41 -3.91 -11.82
N VAL A 130 -4.40 -3.06 -11.75
CA VAL A 130 -3.04 -3.43 -11.34
C VAL A 130 -2.73 -2.71 -10.02
N ASP A 131 -2.76 -3.47 -8.93
CA ASP A 131 -2.50 -2.95 -7.58
C ASP A 131 -1.05 -3.25 -7.19
N ALA A 132 -0.22 -2.23 -7.31
CA ALA A 132 1.22 -2.29 -7.04
C ALA A 132 1.62 -1.35 -5.90
N VAL A 133 2.36 -1.89 -4.94
CA VAL A 133 2.94 -1.15 -3.82
C VAL A 133 4.40 -1.54 -3.65
N SER A 134 5.26 -0.56 -3.43
CA SER A 134 6.68 -0.79 -3.19
C SER A 134 7.14 -0.21 -1.85
N TYR A 135 8.07 -0.90 -1.20
CA TYR A 135 8.71 -0.42 0.03
C TYR A 135 10.21 -0.22 -0.18
N THR A 136 10.71 0.95 0.23
CA THR A 136 12.15 1.23 0.32
C THR A 136 12.67 1.11 1.76
N HIS A 137 11.80 1.22 2.78
CA HIS A 137 12.21 1.35 4.19
C HIS A 137 11.10 1.14 5.22
N LEU A 138 9.84 0.93 4.79
CA LEU A 138 8.71 0.72 5.70
C LEU A 138 8.32 -0.75 5.72
N THR A 139 8.32 -1.33 6.91
CA THR A 139 7.45 -2.46 7.22
C THR A 139 6.08 -1.90 7.59
N LEU A 140 5.00 -2.45 7.03
CA LEU A 140 3.66 -2.15 7.53
C LEU A 140 3.63 -2.47 9.02
N PRO A 141 3.06 -1.61 9.88
CA PRO A 141 2.78 -2.00 11.24
C PRO A 141 1.77 -3.15 11.19
N THR A 142 2.24 -4.35 11.50
CA THR A 142 1.42 -5.51 11.80
C THR A 142 0.64 -5.28 13.10
#